data_20a25e0d25380ac827e521275e63c1f5
#
_entry.id   20a25e0d25380ac827e521275e63c1f5
#
_cell.length_a   1.000
_cell.length_b   1.000
_cell.length_c   1.000
_cell.angle_alpha   90.00
_cell.angle_beta   90.00
_cell.angle_gamma   90.00
#
_symmetry.space_group_name_H-M   'P 1'
#
loop_
_entity.id
_entity.type
_entity.pdbx_description
1 polymer ?
#
loop_
_entity_poly.entity_id
_entity_poly.type
_entity_poly.pdbx_seq_one_letter_code
_entity_poly.pdbx_strand_id
1 'polypeptide(L)'
;LSVIHRGIATMTLDTGRCPKWLFSRMVTLGRDMTRILIEEYGPDEFVKRIADPVWFQSLGTVLAFDWNASGLTTILTAALKEAVRGEERALGIFIAGGKGKTSRKTPDQITEWGRRLDLGEAKTQALVYNSKMSAKVDSSLVQDGYQLYHHIFFFSENGAWAVVQQGMNTDAGTARRYHWFSENAKDLVCEPHTGIAAQARHDTVLNLVARESDPTRDLSIEMANSSYGSLMRDIEILRRHSSSLSKVLALKHRGSGEQLTLLKLEDVEFRSHPVVHEDFSKSQYLEKILARVTSIRPRTYEELVAMEGVGPKTVRALAL
;
A
#
# COMPACT_ATOMS: atom_id res chain seq x y z
N LEU A 1 -1.00 -23.69 5.49
CA LEU A 1 -0.44 -23.12 4.27
C LEU A 1 -1.56 -22.36 3.58
N SER A 2 -1.53 -21.02 3.62
CA SER A 2 -2.46 -20.19 2.85
C SER A 2 -2.24 -20.44 1.37
N VAL A 3 -3.29 -20.78 0.65
CA VAL A 3 -3.23 -20.93 -0.81
C VAL A 3 -3.10 -19.51 -1.39
N ILE A 4 -1.92 -19.18 -1.90
CA ILE A 4 -1.73 -17.93 -2.62
C ILE A 4 -2.29 -18.09 -4.02
N HIS A 5 -3.46 -17.52 -4.27
CA HIS A 5 -4.04 -17.45 -5.60
C HIS A 5 -3.23 -16.45 -6.45
N ARG A 6 -2.56 -16.98 -7.48
CA ARG A 6 -1.82 -16.17 -8.44
C ARG A 6 -2.55 -16.16 -9.77
N GLY A 7 -2.86 -14.99 -10.27
CA GLY A 7 -3.50 -14.82 -11.57
C GLY A 7 -3.16 -13.48 -12.20
N ILE A 8 -3.24 -13.42 -13.53
CA ILE A 8 -3.11 -12.19 -14.31
C ILE A 8 -4.52 -11.72 -14.64
N ALA A 9 -4.83 -10.46 -14.36
CA ALA A 9 -6.09 -9.82 -14.74
C ALA A 9 -5.82 -8.65 -15.67
N THR A 10 -6.71 -8.40 -16.61
CA THR A 10 -6.64 -7.20 -17.45
C THR A 10 -6.89 -5.97 -16.60
N MET A 11 -5.84 -5.17 -16.39
CA MET A 11 -5.83 -4.03 -15.48
C MET A 11 -5.51 -2.72 -16.23
N THR A 12 -5.86 -2.62 -17.51
CA THR A 12 -5.76 -1.36 -18.25
C THR A 12 -6.60 -0.27 -17.61
N LEU A 13 -6.11 0.96 -17.60
CA LEU A 13 -6.87 2.10 -17.09
C LEU A 13 -8.10 2.32 -17.95
N ASP A 14 -9.26 2.43 -17.32
CA ASP A 14 -10.52 2.72 -17.95
C ASP A 14 -11.03 4.10 -17.55
N THR A 15 -11.37 4.91 -18.54
CA THR A 15 -11.95 6.25 -18.36
C THR A 15 -13.48 6.25 -18.48
N GLY A 16 -14.09 5.09 -18.75
CA GLY A 16 -15.52 4.91 -18.89
C GLY A 16 -16.30 5.22 -17.60
N ARG A 17 -17.59 5.46 -17.76
CA ARG A 17 -18.54 5.67 -16.66
C ARG A 17 -19.53 4.53 -16.63
N CYS A 18 -19.73 3.95 -15.45
CA CYS A 18 -20.81 3.00 -15.24
C CYS A 18 -22.17 3.68 -15.50
N PRO A 19 -23.02 3.13 -16.39
CA PRO A 19 -24.36 3.64 -16.58
C PRO A 19 -25.17 3.61 -15.27
N LYS A 20 -25.95 4.64 -15.00
CA LYS A 20 -26.75 4.73 -13.75
C LYS A 20 -27.68 3.54 -13.54
N TRP A 21 -28.31 3.08 -14.61
CA TRP A 21 -29.21 1.92 -14.54
C TRP A 21 -28.48 0.64 -14.14
N LEU A 22 -27.26 0.44 -14.64
CA LEU A 22 -26.42 -0.72 -14.28
C LEU A 22 -25.97 -0.61 -12.83
N PHE A 23 -25.47 0.56 -12.41
CA PHE A 23 -25.08 0.80 -11.02
C PHE A 23 -26.24 0.51 -10.05
N SER A 24 -27.45 0.98 -10.35
CA SER A 24 -28.63 0.69 -9.51
C SER A 24 -28.92 -0.81 -9.40
N ARG A 25 -28.80 -1.56 -10.49
CA ARG A 25 -28.95 -3.02 -10.47
C ARG A 25 -27.86 -3.71 -9.66
N MET A 26 -26.61 -3.27 -9.79
CA MET A 26 -25.50 -3.76 -8.98
C MET A 26 -25.74 -3.53 -7.49
N VAL A 27 -26.27 -2.37 -7.11
CA VAL A 27 -26.61 -2.05 -5.72
C VAL A 27 -27.71 -2.98 -5.21
N THR A 28 -28.78 -3.18 -5.96
CA THR A 28 -29.90 -4.06 -5.55
C THR A 28 -29.43 -5.50 -5.40
N LEU A 29 -28.82 -6.08 -6.43
CA LEU A 29 -28.31 -7.45 -6.38
C LEU A 29 -27.20 -7.63 -5.36
N GLY A 30 -26.29 -6.65 -5.25
CA GLY A 30 -25.22 -6.64 -4.26
C GLY A 30 -25.75 -6.63 -2.82
N ARG A 31 -26.87 -5.94 -2.57
CA ARG A 31 -27.55 -5.94 -1.26
C ARG A 31 -28.08 -7.34 -0.94
N ASP A 32 -28.82 -7.95 -1.85
CA ASP A 32 -29.42 -9.26 -1.64
C ASP A 32 -28.34 -10.33 -1.45
N MET A 33 -27.29 -10.31 -2.26
CA MET A 33 -26.15 -11.23 -2.11
C MET A 33 -25.39 -11.01 -0.78
N THR A 34 -25.19 -9.76 -0.36
CA THR A 34 -24.53 -9.45 0.90
C THR A 34 -25.37 -9.96 2.08
N ARG A 35 -26.69 -9.75 2.06
CA ARG A 35 -27.60 -10.29 3.09
C ARG A 35 -27.51 -11.81 3.20
N ILE A 36 -27.66 -12.52 2.08
CA ILE A 36 -27.59 -13.99 2.06
C ILE A 36 -26.24 -14.48 2.58
N LEU A 37 -25.13 -13.88 2.13
CA LEU A 37 -23.80 -14.28 2.59
C LEU A 37 -23.61 -14.06 4.10
N ILE A 38 -24.13 -12.98 4.64
CA ILE A 38 -24.02 -12.68 6.06
C ILE A 38 -24.96 -13.57 6.89
N GLU A 39 -26.17 -13.82 6.41
CA GLU A 39 -27.12 -14.74 7.04
C GLU A 39 -26.57 -16.17 7.12
N GLU A 40 -25.91 -16.65 6.05
CA GLU A 40 -25.38 -18.01 5.96
C GLU A 40 -24.04 -18.18 6.66
N TYR A 41 -23.14 -17.19 6.59
CA TYR A 41 -21.73 -17.35 6.97
C TYR A 41 -21.22 -16.30 7.98
N GLY A 42 -22.03 -15.31 8.28
CA GLY A 42 -21.66 -14.21 9.16
C GLY A 42 -20.84 -13.09 8.48
N PRO A 43 -20.75 -11.93 9.18
CA PRO A 43 -20.10 -10.74 8.64
C PRO A 43 -18.58 -10.89 8.44
N ASP A 44 -17.91 -11.68 9.28
CA ASP A 44 -16.45 -11.87 9.17
C ASP A 44 -16.09 -12.64 7.91
N GLU A 45 -16.88 -13.65 7.53
CA GLU A 45 -16.66 -14.40 6.30
C GLU A 45 -16.90 -13.53 5.05
N PHE A 46 -17.87 -12.61 5.09
CA PHE A 46 -18.03 -11.62 4.02
C PHE A 46 -16.79 -10.76 3.86
N VAL A 47 -16.25 -10.22 4.96
CA VAL A 47 -15.03 -9.41 4.96
C VAL A 47 -13.83 -10.21 4.42
N LYS A 48 -13.68 -11.46 4.85
CA LYS A 48 -12.63 -12.37 4.38
C LYS A 48 -12.72 -12.61 2.86
N ARG A 49 -13.90 -12.85 2.34
CA ARG A 49 -14.13 -13.04 0.89
C ARG A 49 -13.80 -11.78 0.08
N ILE A 50 -14.13 -10.59 0.59
CA ILE A 50 -13.72 -9.32 -0.03
C ILE A 50 -12.20 -9.21 -0.15
N ALA A 51 -11.47 -9.78 0.80
CA ALA A 51 -10.01 -9.79 0.78
C ALA A 51 -9.39 -10.81 -0.20
N ASP A 52 -10.18 -11.71 -0.76
CA ASP A 52 -9.73 -12.64 -1.81
C ASP A 52 -9.85 -11.97 -3.19
N PRO A 53 -8.73 -11.76 -3.92
CA PRO A 53 -8.77 -11.11 -5.23
C PRO A 53 -9.61 -11.85 -6.26
N VAL A 54 -9.68 -13.18 -6.19
CA VAL A 54 -10.43 -14.03 -7.14
C VAL A 54 -11.92 -13.93 -6.86
N TRP A 55 -12.31 -14.08 -5.60
CA TRP A 55 -13.69 -13.95 -5.19
C TRP A 55 -14.22 -12.53 -5.46
N PHE A 56 -13.43 -11.51 -5.12
CA PHE A 56 -13.77 -10.12 -5.39
C PHE A 56 -14.03 -9.86 -6.89
N GLN A 57 -13.16 -10.40 -7.76
CA GLN A 57 -13.34 -10.27 -9.20
C GLN A 57 -14.60 -10.99 -9.67
N SER A 58 -14.83 -12.20 -9.17
CA SER A 58 -16.01 -13.02 -9.51
C SER A 58 -17.31 -12.34 -9.08
N LEU A 59 -17.33 -11.75 -7.87
CA LEU A 59 -18.51 -10.99 -7.41
C LEU A 59 -18.82 -9.83 -8.35
N GLY A 60 -17.80 -9.08 -8.78
CA GLY A 60 -18.00 -7.98 -9.72
C GLY A 60 -18.61 -8.45 -11.05
N THR A 61 -18.14 -9.59 -11.57
CA THR A 61 -18.68 -10.20 -12.79
C THR A 61 -20.13 -10.65 -12.60
N VAL A 62 -20.46 -11.30 -11.47
CA VAL A 62 -21.84 -11.73 -11.13
C VAL A 62 -22.79 -10.54 -11.02
N LEU A 63 -22.30 -9.39 -10.52
CA LEU A 63 -23.09 -8.16 -10.47
C LEU A 63 -23.22 -7.47 -11.84
N ALA A 64 -22.91 -8.20 -12.92
CA ALA A 64 -23.02 -7.78 -14.31
C ALA A 64 -22.03 -6.70 -14.75
N PHE A 65 -20.86 -6.67 -14.11
CA PHE A 65 -19.80 -5.74 -14.45
C PHE A 65 -18.64 -6.47 -15.15
N ASP A 66 -18.81 -6.73 -16.44
CA ASP A 66 -17.83 -7.43 -17.28
C ASP A 66 -16.87 -6.44 -17.96
N TRP A 67 -16.26 -5.58 -17.16
CA TRP A 67 -15.18 -4.70 -17.61
C TRP A 67 -13.83 -5.18 -17.08
N ASN A 68 -12.79 -4.48 -17.53
CA ASN A 68 -11.47 -4.75 -16.98
C ASN A 68 -11.43 -4.59 -15.45
N ALA A 69 -10.53 -5.28 -14.78
CA ALA A 69 -10.47 -5.33 -13.33
C ALA A 69 -10.20 -3.96 -12.67
N SER A 70 -9.65 -2.97 -13.42
CA SER A 70 -9.40 -1.63 -12.88
C SER A 70 -10.70 -0.84 -12.68
N GLY A 71 -11.58 -0.83 -13.66
CA GLY A 71 -12.91 -0.22 -13.57
C GLY A 71 -13.78 -0.94 -12.54
N LEU A 72 -13.79 -2.28 -12.60
CA LEU A 72 -14.53 -3.14 -11.67
C LEU A 72 -14.23 -2.78 -10.21
N THR A 73 -12.96 -2.62 -9.84
CA THR A 73 -12.58 -2.34 -8.45
C THR A 73 -13.33 -1.15 -7.86
N THR A 74 -13.32 -0.03 -8.58
CA THR A 74 -13.90 1.22 -8.06
C THR A 74 -15.42 1.21 -8.05
N ILE A 75 -16.02 0.52 -9.00
CA ILE A 75 -17.48 0.48 -9.16
C ILE A 75 -18.09 -0.57 -8.23
N LEU A 76 -17.49 -1.76 -8.13
CA LEU A 76 -17.93 -2.79 -7.21
C LEU A 76 -17.92 -2.29 -5.76
N THR A 77 -16.82 -1.71 -5.34
CA THR A 77 -16.71 -1.19 -3.96
C THR A 77 -17.68 -0.06 -3.67
N ALA A 78 -17.96 0.81 -4.66
CA ALA A 78 -18.98 1.85 -4.53
C ALA A 78 -20.39 1.23 -4.46
N ALA A 79 -20.69 0.22 -5.28
CA ALA A 79 -21.98 -0.47 -5.28
C ALA A 79 -22.22 -1.21 -3.96
N LEU A 80 -21.21 -1.91 -3.42
CA LEU A 80 -21.31 -2.58 -2.13
C LEU A 80 -21.53 -1.60 -0.98
N LYS A 81 -20.82 -0.47 -0.99
CA LYS A 81 -21.00 0.58 0.02
C LYS A 81 -22.42 1.16 -0.01
N GLU A 82 -22.97 1.34 -1.19
CA GLU A 82 -24.36 1.79 -1.35
C GLU A 82 -25.37 0.68 -1.02
N ALA A 83 -25.03 -0.57 -1.32
CA ALA A 83 -25.86 -1.74 -1.04
C ALA A 83 -26.15 -1.92 0.46
N VAL A 84 -25.13 -1.73 1.31
CA VAL A 84 -25.29 -1.89 2.77
C VAL A 84 -25.82 -0.63 3.45
N ARG A 85 -25.97 0.48 2.72
CA ARG A 85 -26.39 1.75 3.31
C ARG A 85 -27.73 1.66 4.00
N GLY A 86 -27.78 2.06 5.27
CA GLY A 86 -28.97 2.03 6.13
C GLY A 86 -29.19 0.70 6.84
N GLU A 87 -28.46 -0.35 6.49
CA GLU A 87 -28.54 -1.69 7.07
C GLU A 87 -27.24 -2.14 7.74
N GLU A 88 -26.24 -1.26 7.79
CA GLU A 88 -24.90 -1.60 8.23
C GLU A 88 -24.89 -2.27 9.62
N ARG A 89 -25.74 -1.77 10.54
CA ARG A 89 -25.87 -2.37 11.89
C ARG A 89 -26.55 -3.74 11.88
N ALA A 90 -27.57 -3.93 11.06
CA ALA A 90 -28.28 -5.20 10.95
C ALA A 90 -27.40 -6.26 10.29
N LEU A 91 -26.56 -5.86 9.35
CA LEU A 91 -25.60 -6.71 8.65
C LEU A 91 -24.30 -6.92 9.41
N GLY A 92 -24.01 -6.10 10.41
CA GLY A 92 -22.72 -6.12 11.13
C GLY A 92 -21.51 -5.75 10.26
N ILE A 93 -21.71 -5.04 9.12
CA ILE A 93 -20.66 -4.68 8.14
C ILE A 93 -20.62 -3.18 7.92
N PHE A 94 -19.42 -2.62 7.95
CA PHE A 94 -19.16 -1.20 7.81
C PHE A 94 -18.11 -0.96 6.74
N ILE A 95 -18.35 0.03 5.88
CA ILE A 95 -17.50 0.32 4.72
C ILE A 95 -17.11 1.79 4.73
N ALA A 96 -15.79 2.05 4.78
CA ALA A 96 -15.21 3.38 4.81
C ALA A 96 -14.25 3.60 3.63
N GLY A 97 -14.20 4.81 3.08
CA GLY A 97 -13.30 5.14 1.98
C GLY A 97 -13.96 5.11 0.61
N GLY A 98 -13.15 4.96 -0.43
CA GLY A 98 -13.56 4.96 -1.83
C GLY A 98 -12.52 5.57 -2.79
N LYS A 99 -12.95 6.08 -3.95
CA LYS A 99 -12.08 6.61 -5.00
C LYS A 99 -11.68 8.08 -4.75
N GLY A 100 -10.46 8.44 -5.09
CA GLY A 100 -9.96 9.83 -5.13
C GLY A 100 -10.03 10.53 -3.78
N LYS A 101 -10.69 11.68 -3.69
CA LYS A 101 -10.80 12.45 -2.45
C LYS A 101 -11.51 11.68 -1.32
N THR A 102 -12.38 10.73 -1.66
CA THR A 102 -13.12 9.92 -0.69
C THR A 102 -12.18 8.95 0.04
N SER A 103 -11.12 8.49 -0.62
CA SER A 103 -10.11 7.62 0.02
C SER A 103 -9.43 8.28 1.23
N ARG A 104 -9.23 9.60 1.16
CA ARG A 104 -8.59 10.36 2.25
C ARG A 104 -9.49 10.53 3.48
N LYS A 105 -10.80 10.33 3.32
CA LYS A 105 -11.78 10.42 4.41
C LYS A 105 -11.97 9.09 5.16
N THR A 106 -11.25 8.04 4.77
CA THR A 106 -11.40 6.72 5.40
C THR A 106 -11.19 6.73 6.91
N PRO A 107 -10.14 7.38 7.45
CA PRO A 107 -9.95 7.45 8.90
C PRO A 107 -11.10 8.15 9.62
N ASP A 108 -11.61 9.26 9.06
CA ASP A 108 -12.73 10.00 9.67
C ASP A 108 -14.01 9.17 9.65
N GLN A 109 -14.27 8.44 8.56
CA GLN A 109 -15.43 7.54 8.45
C GLN A 109 -15.34 6.36 9.42
N ILE A 110 -14.15 5.79 9.62
CA ILE A 110 -13.94 4.73 10.64
C ILE A 110 -14.20 5.30 12.03
N THR A 111 -13.68 6.47 12.34
CA THR A 111 -13.90 7.15 13.64
C THR A 111 -15.39 7.42 13.88
N GLU A 112 -16.11 7.89 12.88
CA GLU A 112 -17.56 8.11 12.99
C GLU A 112 -18.33 6.81 13.21
N TRP A 113 -17.95 5.72 12.53
CA TRP A 113 -18.53 4.40 12.81
C TRP A 113 -18.18 3.90 14.21
N GLY A 114 -16.92 4.06 14.65
CA GLY A 114 -16.51 3.71 16.02
C GLY A 114 -17.38 4.39 17.08
N ARG A 115 -17.65 5.70 16.89
CA ARG A 115 -18.53 6.47 17.75
C ARG A 115 -20.00 5.97 17.71
N ARG A 116 -20.53 5.70 16.51
CA ARG A 116 -21.92 5.22 16.34
C ARG A 116 -22.13 3.84 16.95
N LEU A 117 -21.11 2.98 16.88
CA LEU A 117 -21.19 1.59 17.34
C LEU A 117 -20.73 1.40 18.79
N ASP A 118 -20.24 2.47 19.42
CA ASP A 118 -19.64 2.42 20.75
C ASP A 118 -18.52 1.36 20.89
N LEU A 119 -17.65 1.28 19.84
CA LEU A 119 -16.57 0.28 19.79
C LEU A 119 -15.48 0.49 20.85
N GLY A 120 -15.51 1.60 21.55
CA GLY A 120 -14.42 2.05 22.40
C GLY A 120 -13.26 2.64 21.60
N GLU A 121 -12.52 3.54 22.26
CA GLU A 121 -11.46 4.32 21.59
C GLU A 121 -10.33 3.45 21.06
N ALA A 122 -9.86 2.48 21.86
CA ALA A 122 -8.74 1.61 21.48
C ALA A 122 -9.01 0.80 20.21
N LYS A 123 -10.19 0.20 20.08
CA LYS A 123 -10.58 -0.55 18.88
C LYS A 123 -10.71 0.38 17.67
N THR A 124 -11.33 1.54 17.86
CA THR A 124 -11.48 2.54 16.78
C THR A 124 -10.12 3.02 16.26
N GLN A 125 -9.21 3.35 17.18
CA GLN A 125 -7.85 3.78 16.82
C GLN A 125 -7.05 2.67 16.12
N ALA A 126 -7.21 1.41 16.54
CA ALA A 126 -6.59 0.28 15.86
C ALA A 126 -7.08 0.13 14.40
N LEU A 127 -8.38 0.26 14.13
CA LEU A 127 -8.93 0.24 12.77
C LEU A 127 -8.42 1.41 11.93
N VAL A 128 -8.38 2.61 12.51
CA VAL A 128 -7.81 3.81 11.85
C VAL A 128 -6.33 3.60 11.55
N TYR A 129 -5.57 3.04 12.48
CA TYR A 129 -4.16 2.74 12.31
C TYR A 129 -3.94 1.74 11.16
N ASN A 130 -4.66 0.62 11.16
CA ASN A 130 -4.56 -0.41 10.12
C ASN A 130 -4.91 0.16 8.73
N SER A 131 -5.93 1.01 8.64
CA SER A 131 -6.28 1.70 7.40
C SER A 131 -5.17 2.63 6.91
N LYS A 132 -4.56 3.41 7.81
CA LYS A 132 -3.44 4.29 7.46
C LYS A 132 -2.19 3.52 7.08
N MET A 133 -1.88 2.46 7.83
CA MET A 133 -0.69 1.64 7.58
C MET A 133 -0.79 0.91 6.25
N SER A 134 -1.92 0.26 5.94
CA SER A 134 -2.08 -0.41 4.65
C SER A 134 -1.89 0.55 3.46
N ALA A 135 -2.46 1.76 3.53
CA ALA A 135 -2.26 2.76 2.50
C ALA A 135 -0.79 3.22 2.41
N LYS A 136 -0.13 3.36 3.55
CA LYS A 136 1.25 3.82 3.62
C LYS A 136 2.25 2.76 3.14
N VAL A 137 2.01 1.52 3.48
CA VAL A 137 2.81 0.38 3.03
C VAL A 137 2.74 0.23 1.52
N ASP A 138 1.55 0.18 0.93
CA ASP A 138 1.38 0.02 -0.51
C ASP A 138 1.89 1.23 -1.31
N SER A 139 1.84 2.43 -0.74
CA SER A 139 2.37 3.62 -1.40
C SER A 139 3.87 3.85 -1.22
N SER A 140 4.49 3.26 -0.18
CA SER A 140 5.86 3.57 0.19
C SER A 140 6.82 2.40 0.12
N LEU A 141 6.37 1.18 0.44
CA LEU A 141 7.22 -0.01 0.50
C LEU A 141 7.17 -0.85 -0.78
N VAL A 142 6.11 -0.71 -1.58
CA VAL A 142 5.99 -1.33 -2.89
C VAL A 142 6.18 -0.23 -3.93
N GLN A 143 7.43 -0.01 -4.37
CA GLN A 143 7.77 1.06 -5.30
C GLN A 143 7.86 0.52 -6.72
N ASP A 144 6.72 0.25 -7.28
CA ASP A 144 6.49 -0.37 -8.59
C ASP A 144 5.95 0.61 -9.65
N GLY A 145 5.91 1.91 -9.31
CA GLY A 145 5.42 2.97 -10.19
C GLY A 145 3.91 3.20 -10.13
N TYR A 146 3.18 2.46 -9.28
CA TYR A 146 1.74 2.64 -9.13
C TYR A 146 1.42 3.59 -7.97
N GLN A 147 0.68 4.66 -8.26
CA GLN A 147 0.23 5.63 -7.26
C GLN A 147 -1.19 5.31 -6.80
N LEU A 148 -1.39 5.15 -5.49
CA LEU A 148 -2.71 4.86 -4.92
C LEU A 148 -3.69 5.99 -5.20
N TYR A 149 -4.86 5.64 -5.75
CA TYR A 149 -5.96 6.55 -5.99
C TYR A 149 -7.30 6.05 -5.45
N HIS A 150 -7.35 4.79 -5.04
CA HIS A 150 -8.50 4.13 -4.43
C HIS A 150 -8.07 3.42 -3.15
N HIS A 151 -8.81 3.66 -2.07
CA HIS A 151 -8.63 3.00 -0.79
C HIS A 151 -9.99 2.84 -0.13
N ILE A 152 -10.36 1.61 0.15
CA ILE A 152 -11.59 1.28 0.83
C ILE A 152 -11.32 0.24 1.92
N PHE A 153 -11.95 0.45 3.06
CA PHE A 153 -11.79 -0.34 4.27
C PHE A 153 -13.13 -0.94 4.66
N PHE A 154 -13.18 -2.26 4.73
CA PHE A 154 -14.32 -3.04 5.19
C PHE A 154 -14.01 -3.53 6.59
N PHE A 155 -14.96 -3.49 7.49
CA PHE A 155 -14.81 -4.12 8.79
C PHE A 155 -16.14 -4.64 9.32
N SER A 156 -16.08 -5.68 10.15
CA SER A 156 -17.21 -6.28 10.81
C SER A 156 -17.35 -5.78 12.25
N GLU A 157 -18.50 -5.96 12.83
CA GLU A 157 -18.75 -5.72 14.26
C GLU A 157 -17.86 -6.56 15.17
N ASN A 158 -17.47 -7.77 14.73
CA ASN A 158 -16.60 -8.69 15.45
C ASN A 158 -15.11 -8.31 15.39
N GLY A 159 -14.73 -7.39 14.51
CA GLY A 159 -13.37 -6.85 14.40
C GLY A 159 -12.54 -7.40 13.25
N ALA A 160 -13.07 -8.28 12.39
CA ALA A 160 -12.42 -8.60 11.13
C ALA A 160 -12.39 -7.38 10.21
N TRP A 161 -11.28 -7.18 9.50
CA TRP A 161 -11.18 -6.09 8.53
C TRP A 161 -10.47 -6.53 7.26
N ALA A 162 -10.84 -5.89 6.17
CA ALA A 162 -10.20 -6.05 4.86
C ALA A 162 -9.97 -4.69 4.20
N VAL A 163 -8.90 -4.60 3.41
CA VAL A 163 -8.62 -3.41 2.61
C VAL A 163 -8.53 -3.82 1.14
N VAL A 164 -9.18 -3.04 0.28
CA VAL A 164 -9.01 -3.11 -1.16
C VAL A 164 -8.48 -1.76 -1.63
N GLN A 165 -7.28 -1.76 -2.16
CA GLN A 165 -6.62 -0.57 -2.68
C GLN A 165 -6.32 -0.74 -4.16
N GLN A 166 -6.23 0.37 -4.87
CA GLN A 166 -5.78 0.35 -6.26
C GLN A 166 -4.88 1.53 -6.56
N GLY A 167 -3.72 1.22 -7.11
CA GLY A 167 -2.79 2.17 -7.70
C GLY A 167 -2.94 2.23 -9.21
N MET A 168 -2.54 3.37 -9.81
CA MET A 168 -2.41 3.52 -11.24
C MET A 168 -1.00 3.94 -11.62
N ASN A 169 -0.54 3.40 -12.73
CA ASN A 169 0.63 3.86 -13.46
C ASN A 169 0.14 4.48 -14.76
N THR A 170 0.17 5.82 -14.86
CA THR A 170 -0.32 6.56 -16.02
C THR A 170 0.56 6.36 -17.25
N ASP A 171 1.86 6.15 -17.05
CA ASP A 171 2.83 5.97 -18.15
C ASP A 171 2.65 4.59 -18.80
N ALA A 172 2.41 3.56 -17.99
CA ALA A 172 2.11 2.22 -18.48
C ALA A 172 0.63 2.04 -18.88
N GLY A 173 -0.26 2.97 -18.54
CA GLY A 173 -1.69 2.88 -18.79
C GLY A 173 -2.38 1.73 -18.04
N THR A 174 -1.84 1.31 -16.89
CA THR A 174 -2.32 0.15 -16.14
C THR A 174 -2.60 0.46 -14.67
N ALA A 175 -3.38 -0.40 -14.02
CA ALA A 175 -3.63 -0.37 -12.60
C ALA A 175 -3.12 -1.64 -11.90
N ARG A 176 -3.02 -1.58 -10.59
CA ARG A 176 -2.67 -2.70 -9.71
C ARG A 176 -3.55 -2.64 -8.47
N ARG A 177 -4.14 -3.77 -8.09
CA ARG A 177 -5.04 -3.87 -6.94
C ARG A 177 -4.39 -4.70 -5.84
N TYR A 178 -4.45 -4.19 -4.60
CA TYR A 178 -3.90 -4.80 -3.40
C TYR A 178 -5.04 -5.19 -2.47
N HIS A 179 -4.96 -6.40 -1.92
CA HIS A 179 -5.92 -6.94 -0.97
C HIS A 179 -5.24 -7.27 0.35
N TRP A 180 -5.89 -6.90 1.45
CA TRP A 180 -5.45 -7.15 2.81
C TRP A 180 -6.58 -7.79 3.62
N PHE A 181 -6.21 -8.65 4.56
CA PHE A 181 -7.14 -9.23 5.52
C PHE A 181 -6.51 -9.28 6.91
N SER A 182 -7.29 -8.98 7.95
CA SER A 182 -6.83 -8.85 9.33
C SER A 182 -6.11 -10.09 9.87
N GLU A 183 -6.54 -11.30 9.51
CA GLU A 183 -5.89 -12.53 9.98
C GLU A 183 -4.53 -12.77 9.32
N ASN A 184 -4.32 -12.28 8.10
CA ASN A 184 -3.06 -12.40 7.39
C ASN A 184 -2.10 -11.26 7.72
N ALA A 185 -2.62 -10.07 7.97
CA ALA A 185 -1.86 -8.86 8.27
C ALA A 185 -1.47 -8.76 9.76
N LYS A 186 -0.90 -9.83 10.31
CA LYS A 186 -0.35 -9.83 11.69
C LYS A 186 0.91 -8.98 11.77
N ASP A 187 1.70 -9.00 10.70
CA ASP A 187 2.77 -8.07 10.43
C ASP A 187 2.30 -7.14 9.31
N LEU A 188 2.20 -5.85 9.60
CA LEU A 188 1.71 -4.86 8.64
C LEU A 188 2.76 -4.48 7.59
N VAL A 189 4.00 -4.97 7.74
CA VAL A 189 5.11 -4.63 6.86
C VAL A 189 5.56 -5.83 6.03
N CYS A 190 5.72 -7.01 6.64
CA CYS A 190 6.24 -8.20 5.96
C CYS A 190 5.09 -9.04 5.40
N GLU A 191 5.02 -9.14 4.08
CA GLU A 191 4.04 -9.94 3.32
C GLU A 191 2.58 -9.78 3.80
N PRO A 192 2.08 -8.55 4.00
CA PRO A 192 0.78 -8.33 4.64
C PRO A 192 -0.41 -8.61 3.72
N HIS A 193 -0.18 -8.76 2.42
CA HIS A 193 -1.24 -8.90 1.42
C HIS A 193 -1.81 -10.33 1.38
N THR A 194 -3.11 -10.45 1.23
CA THR A 194 -3.77 -11.70 0.82
C THR A 194 -3.61 -11.96 -0.66
N GLY A 195 -3.43 -10.91 -1.45
CA GLY A 195 -3.13 -11.01 -2.87
C GLY A 195 -2.99 -9.66 -3.56
N ILE A 196 -2.32 -9.70 -4.70
CA ILE A 196 -2.12 -8.55 -5.58
C ILE A 196 -2.58 -8.95 -6.99
N ALA A 197 -3.56 -8.21 -7.53
CA ALA A 197 -4.00 -8.40 -8.92
C ALA A 197 -3.32 -7.35 -9.81
N ALA A 198 -2.66 -7.82 -10.87
CA ALA A 198 -1.93 -6.99 -11.81
C ALA A 198 -1.99 -7.59 -13.22
N GLN A 199 -1.76 -6.75 -14.23
CA GLN A 199 -1.68 -7.19 -15.63
C GLN A 199 -0.32 -7.79 -15.97
N ALA A 200 0.73 -7.31 -15.32
CA ALA A 200 2.10 -7.75 -15.55
C ALA A 200 2.89 -7.86 -14.24
N ARG A 201 3.94 -8.69 -14.29
CA ARG A 201 4.99 -8.71 -13.27
C ARG A 201 6.11 -7.77 -13.72
N HIS A 202 6.70 -7.10 -12.74
CA HIS A 202 7.90 -6.29 -12.95
C HIS A 202 9.08 -6.98 -12.30
N ASP A 203 10.18 -7.13 -13.04
CA ASP A 203 11.39 -7.81 -12.55
C ASP A 203 12.28 -6.90 -11.70
N THR A 204 12.11 -5.58 -11.85
CA THR A 204 12.93 -4.58 -11.14
C THR A 204 12.04 -3.59 -10.38
N VAL A 205 11.73 -3.92 -9.12
CA VAL A 205 10.99 -3.03 -8.21
C VAL A 205 11.65 -3.02 -6.84
N LEU A 206 11.59 -1.90 -6.14
CA LEU A 206 11.91 -1.89 -4.72
C LEU A 206 10.70 -2.44 -3.96
N ASN A 207 10.82 -3.67 -3.49
CA ASN A 207 9.78 -4.37 -2.76
C ASN A 207 10.21 -4.63 -1.30
N LEU A 208 9.95 -3.66 -0.44
CA LEU A 208 10.31 -3.74 0.98
C LEU A 208 9.25 -4.45 1.84
N VAL A 209 8.20 -5.02 1.23
CA VAL A 209 7.27 -5.92 1.92
C VAL A 209 7.65 -7.38 1.75
N ALA A 210 8.54 -7.72 0.83
CA ALA A 210 9.02 -9.07 0.65
C ALA A 210 9.85 -9.53 1.86
N ARG A 211 9.78 -10.80 2.20
CA ARG A 211 10.55 -11.41 3.30
C ARG A 211 12.05 -11.32 3.03
N GLU A 212 12.47 -11.45 1.79
CA GLU A 212 13.85 -11.31 1.35
C GLU A 212 14.43 -9.92 1.64
N SER A 213 13.57 -8.92 1.88
CA SER A 213 13.99 -7.55 2.24
C SER A 213 14.15 -7.33 3.76
N ASP A 214 14.01 -8.36 4.60
CA ASP A 214 14.24 -8.24 6.06
C ASP A 214 15.60 -7.60 6.39
N PRO A 215 16.72 -8.01 5.78
CA PRO A 215 18.02 -7.39 6.08
C PRO A 215 18.07 -5.89 5.73
N THR A 216 17.38 -5.48 4.65
CA THR A 216 17.30 -4.06 4.26
C THR A 216 16.46 -3.26 5.25
N ARG A 217 15.37 -3.85 5.76
CA ARG A 217 14.53 -3.21 6.79
C ARG A 217 15.30 -3.03 8.10
N ASP A 218 16.05 -4.07 8.52
CA ASP A 218 16.89 -4.01 9.72
C ASP A 218 17.97 -2.94 9.58
N LEU A 219 18.68 -2.92 8.44
CA LEU A 219 19.69 -1.89 8.16
C LEU A 219 19.09 -0.48 8.15
N SER A 220 17.89 -0.32 7.58
CA SER A 220 17.18 0.97 7.57
C SER A 220 16.90 1.46 9.00
N ILE A 221 16.58 0.56 9.94
CA ILE A 221 16.36 0.90 11.34
C ILE A 221 17.69 1.24 12.03
N GLU A 222 18.76 0.52 11.75
CA GLU A 222 20.10 0.84 12.25
C GLU A 222 20.52 2.24 11.80
N MET A 223 20.37 2.56 10.52
CA MET A 223 20.63 3.88 9.96
C MET A 223 19.75 4.97 10.59
N ALA A 224 18.46 4.70 10.79
CA ALA A 224 17.53 5.62 11.43
C ALA A 224 17.93 5.92 12.91
N ASN A 225 18.62 4.99 13.56
CA ASN A 225 19.11 5.13 14.94
C ASN A 225 20.55 5.66 15.01
N SER A 226 21.20 5.90 13.87
CA SER A 226 22.54 6.53 13.82
C SER A 226 22.45 8.03 14.12
N SER A 227 23.59 8.72 14.14
CA SER A 227 23.60 10.18 14.27
C SER A 227 23.12 10.83 12.95
N TYR A 228 22.38 11.93 13.05
CA TYR A 228 21.97 12.70 11.87
C TYR A 228 23.14 13.05 10.94
N GLY A 229 24.29 13.44 11.52
CA GLY A 229 25.47 13.78 10.73
C GLY A 229 26.07 12.58 9.99
N SER A 230 26.00 11.36 10.55
CA SER A 230 26.42 10.14 9.85
C SER A 230 25.46 9.84 8.70
N LEU A 231 24.17 9.77 8.99
CA LEU A 231 23.13 9.51 8.00
C LEU A 231 23.21 10.51 6.83
N MET A 232 23.43 11.80 7.11
CA MET A 232 23.54 12.79 6.04
C MET A 232 24.80 12.65 5.18
N ARG A 233 25.89 12.11 5.72
CA ARG A 233 27.08 11.76 4.89
C ARG A 233 26.76 10.64 3.92
N ASP A 234 26.04 9.62 4.37
CA ASP A 234 25.63 8.50 3.52
C ASP A 234 24.65 8.95 2.43
N ILE A 235 23.66 9.77 2.79
CA ILE A 235 22.74 10.39 1.82
C ILE A 235 23.50 11.28 0.81
N GLU A 236 24.52 11.99 1.20
CA GLU A 236 25.32 12.80 0.27
C GLU A 236 26.09 11.93 -0.73
N ILE A 237 26.53 10.76 -0.30
CA ILE A 237 27.12 9.76 -1.20
C ILE A 237 26.07 9.29 -2.22
N LEU A 238 24.86 8.92 -1.80
CA LEU A 238 23.77 8.56 -2.70
C LEU A 238 23.45 9.69 -3.69
N ARG A 239 23.41 10.94 -3.23
CA ARG A 239 23.19 12.12 -4.09
C ARG A 239 24.21 12.23 -5.21
N ARG A 240 25.48 11.98 -4.92
CA ARG A 240 26.56 12.03 -5.93
C ARG A 240 26.42 10.95 -6.97
N HIS A 241 25.88 9.79 -6.61
CA HIS A 241 25.71 8.66 -7.52
C HIS A 241 24.35 8.66 -8.23
N SER A 242 23.34 9.33 -7.69
CA SER A 242 22.01 9.38 -8.26
C SER A 242 21.82 10.47 -9.34
N SER A 243 22.77 11.40 -9.48
CA SER A 243 22.63 12.43 -10.48
C SER A 243 22.97 11.83 -11.87
N SER A 244 22.10 12.07 -12.86
CA SER A 244 22.32 11.69 -14.25
C SER A 244 23.59 12.27 -14.88
N LEU A 245 24.27 13.20 -14.17
CA LEU A 245 25.53 13.82 -14.52
C LEU A 245 26.73 13.16 -13.86
N SER A 246 26.55 12.31 -12.85
CA SER A 246 27.68 11.57 -12.25
C SER A 246 27.97 10.32 -13.05
N LYS A 247 28.55 10.49 -14.23
CA LYS A 247 29.44 9.48 -14.78
C LYS A 247 30.49 9.19 -13.71
N VAL A 248 30.42 7.99 -13.16
CA VAL A 248 31.37 7.38 -12.21
C VAL A 248 32.58 8.26 -11.91
N LEU A 249 32.46 9.14 -10.93
CA LEU A 249 33.63 9.75 -10.33
C LEU A 249 34.18 8.68 -9.37
N ALA A 250 35.14 7.90 -9.89
CA ALA A 250 35.98 7.06 -9.06
C ALA A 250 36.61 7.95 -7.97
N LEU A 251 36.11 7.85 -6.73
CA LEU A 251 36.70 8.51 -5.57
C LEU A 251 38.04 7.83 -5.28
N LYS A 252 39.08 8.23 -6.00
CA LYS A 252 40.47 7.91 -5.65
C LYS A 252 40.81 8.73 -4.40
N HIS A 253 40.76 8.12 -3.24
CA HIS A 253 41.35 8.73 -2.05
C HIS A 253 42.85 8.80 -2.25
N ARG A 254 43.40 10.01 -2.37
CA ARG A 254 44.85 10.24 -2.31
C ARG A 254 45.30 10.03 -0.87
N GLY A 255 45.95 8.92 -0.57
CA GLY A 255 46.73 8.82 0.63
C GLY A 255 46.69 7.55 1.47
N SER A 256 45.75 6.67 1.34
CA SER A 256 45.78 5.35 1.98
C SER A 256 45.28 4.31 0.97
N GLY A 257 46.00 3.23 0.81
CA GLY A 257 45.68 2.17 -0.14
C GLY A 257 44.44 1.35 0.20
N GLU A 258 43.55 1.82 1.06
CA GLU A 258 42.27 1.25 1.35
C GLU A 258 41.20 1.79 0.37
N GLN A 259 40.79 0.95 -0.53
CA GLN A 259 39.59 1.16 -1.31
C GLN A 259 38.38 1.24 -0.40
N LEU A 260 37.74 2.40 -0.35
CA LEU A 260 36.46 2.55 0.31
C LEU A 260 35.47 1.52 -0.26
N THR A 261 34.62 0.98 0.61
CA THR A 261 33.58 -0.03 0.31
C THR A 261 32.70 0.33 -0.90
N LEU A 262 32.57 1.62 -1.21
CA LEU A 262 31.89 2.16 -2.38
C LEU A 262 32.48 1.73 -3.74
N LEU A 263 33.78 1.44 -3.79
CA LEU A 263 34.41 0.94 -5.03
C LEU A 263 34.08 -0.53 -5.32
N LYS A 264 33.68 -1.29 -4.30
CA LYS A 264 33.12 -2.63 -4.47
C LYS A 264 31.70 -2.62 -5.10
N LEU A 265 31.03 -1.48 -5.11
CA LEU A 265 29.75 -1.28 -5.75
C LEU A 265 29.88 -1.09 -7.28
N GLU A 266 31.10 -0.91 -7.83
CA GLU A 266 31.35 -0.88 -9.27
C GLU A 266 31.05 -2.22 -9.97
N ASP A 267 31.11 -3.34 -9.23
CA ASP A 267 30.77 -4.67 -9.75
C ASP A 267 29.27 -5.00 -9.64
N VAL A 268 28.49 -4.19 -8.92
CA VAL A 268 27.04 -4.29 -8.89
C VAL A 268 26.49 -3.41 -10.00
N GLU A 269 25.72 -3.96 -10.92
CA GLU A 269 25.12 -3.22 -12.04
C GLU A 269 24.17 -2.11 -11.55
N PHE A 270 24.72 -1.00 -11.08
CA PHE A 270 23.97 0.22 -10.76
C PHE A 270 23.25 0.80 -11.98
N ARG A 271 23.59 0.36 -13.22
CA ARG A 271 22.98 0.85 -14.46
C ARG A 271 21.46 0.60 -14.53
N SER A 272 20.97 -0.41 -13.86
CA SER A 272 19.54 -0.75 -13.78
C SER A 272 18.92 -0.44 -12.42
N HIS A 273 19.70 0.06 -11.44
CA HIS A 273 19.20 0.29 -10.11
C HIS A 273 18.31 1.56 -10.06
N PRO A 274 17.13 1.52 -9.38
CA PRO A 274 16.21 2.66 -9.31
C PRO A 274 16.83 3.96 -8.79
N VAL A 275 17.91 3.90 -8.02
CA VAL A 275 18.71 5.06 -7.57
C VAL A 275 19.16 5.96 -8.71
N VAL A 276 19.50 5.39 -9.85
CA VAL A 276 20.02 6.14 -11.01
C VAL A 276 19.01 7.15 -11.55
N HIS A 277 17.73 6.91 -11.32
CA HIS A 277 16.63 7.73 -11.81
C HIS A 277 16.09 8.71 -10.78
N GLU A 278 16.59 8.69 -9.52
CA GLU A 278 16.07 9.57 -8.47
C GLU A 278 16.95 10.78 -8.21
N ASP A 279 16.35 11.96 -8.32
CA ASP A 279 17.00 13.22 -7.97
C ASP A 279 16.83 13.49 -6.46
N PHE A 280 17.79 13.04 -5.65
CA PHE A 280 17.87 13.37 -4.23
C PHE A 280 18.37 14.80 -3.98
N SER A 281 18.84 15.52 -5.00
CA SER A 281 19.58 16.79 -4.85
C SER A 281 18.73 17.96 -4.36
N LYS A 282 17.41 17.89 -4.46
CA LYS A 282 16.50 19.04 -4.21
C LYS A 282 15.54 18.86 -3.05
N SER A 283 15.72 17.89 -2.16
CA SER A 283 14.72 17.59 -1.13
C SER A 283 15.10 18.11 0.25
N GLN A 284 14.98 19.44 0.48
CA GLN A 284 14.97 20.01 1.85
C GLN A 284 13.96 19.29 2.76
N TYR A 285 12.86 18.79 2.18
CA TYR A 285 11.87 18.02 2.90
C TYR A 285 12.45 16.68 3.39
N LEU A 286 13.22 15.97 2.55
CA LEU A 286 13.85 14.70 2.95
C LEU A 286 14.78 14.90 4.15
N GLU A 287 15.61 15.95 4.14
CA GLU A 287 16.54 16.28 5.24
C GLU A 287 15.79 16.53 6.55
N LYS A 288 14.68 17.30 6.48
CA LYS A 288 13.81 17.55 7.63
C LYS A 288 13.23 16.26 8.21
N ILE A 289 12.80 15.34 7.34
CA ILE A 289 12.24 14.05 7.78
C ILE A 289 13.34 13.16 8.37
N LEU A 290 14.52 13.08 7.76
CA LEU A 290 15.65 12.32 8.28
C LEU A 290 16.12 12.84 9.65
N ALA A 291 16.16 14.18 9.84
CA ALA A 291 16.44 14.77 11.13
C ALA A 291 15.41 14.36 12.19
N ARG A 292 14.12 14.31 11.81
CA ARG A 292 13.06 13.85 12.72
C ARG A 292 13.19 12.36 13.04
N VAL A 293 13.49 11.53 12.03
CA VAL A 293 13.68 10.08 12.18
C VAL A 293 14.81 9.80 13.17
N THR A 294 15.99 10.40 12.97
CA THR A 294 17.14 10.21 13.87
C THR A 294 16.94 10.79 15.27
N SER A 295 16.05 11.76 15.43
CA SER A 295 15.66 12.31 16.74
C SER A 295 14.70 11.39 17.49
N ILE A 296 13.70 10.80 16.81
CA ILE A 296 12.67 9.94 17.41
C ILE A 296 13.22 8.53 17.67
N ARG A 297 14.12 8.04 16.82
CA ARG A 297 14.75 6.72 16.92
C ARG A 297 13.73 5.58 16.97
N PRO A 298 13.05 5.29 15.86
CA PRO A 298 12.07 4.21 15.79
C PRO A 298 12.73 2.87 16.11
N ARG A 299 12.05 2.02 16.86
CA ARG A 299 12.56 0.71 17.31
C ARG A 299 12.30 -0.38 16.27
N THR A 300 11.23 -0.23 15.49
CA THR A 300 10.81 -1.19 14.47
C THR A 300 10.63 -0.49 13.13
N TYR A 301 10.68 -1.28 12.06
CA TYR A 301 10.44 -0.74 10.73
C TYR A 301 8.99 -0.26 10.56
N GLU A 302 8.04 -0.89 11.22
CA GLU A 302 6.66 -0.43 11.28
C GLU A 302 6.55 0.95 11.92
N GLU A 303 7.21 1.18 13.07
CA GLU A 303 7.26 2.50 13.71
C GLU A 303 7.87 3.55 12.77
N LEU A 304 8.96 3.22 12.06
CA LEU A 304 9.57 4.11 11.07
C LEU A 304 8.58 4.49 9.97
N VAL A 305 7.93 3.49 9.40
CA VAL A 305 6.93 3.70 8.33
C VAL A 305 5.73 4.48 8.84
N ALA A 306 5.27 4.23 10.08
CA ALA A 306 4.14 4.94 10.69
C ALA A 306 4.40 6.42 10.93
N MET A 307 5.66 6.86 11.05
CA MET A 307 6.01 8.27 11.30
C MET A 307 5.44 9.20 10.23
N GLU A 308 4.88 10.31 10.67
CA GLU A 308 4.40 11.37 9.79
C GLU A 308 5.54 11.94 8.94
N GLY A 309 5.31 12.06 7.63
CA GLY A 309 6.29 12.56 6.67
C GLY A 309 7.23 11.51 6.09
N VAL A 310 7.37 10.35 6.72
CA VAL A 310 8.07 9.22 6.12
C VAL A 310 7.22 8.69 4.95
N GLY A 311 7.77 8.68 3.77
CA GLY A 311 7.13 8.26 2.52
C GLY A 311 8.12 7.59 1.57
N PRO A 312 7.75 7.36 0.31
CA PRO A 312 8.56 6.60 -0.65
C PRO A 312 10.01 7.07 -0.75
N LYS A 313 10.23 8.39 -0.77
CA LYS A 313 11.58 8.97 -0.87
C LYS A 313 12.44 8.69 0.36
N THR A 314 11.86 8.82 1.56
CA THR A 314 12.58 8.55 2.81
C THR A 314 12.93 7.08 2.91
N VAL A 315 11.96 6.21 2.63
CA VAL A 315 12.13 4.75 2.65
C VAL A 315 13.20 4.33 1.66
N ARG A 316 13.16 4.85 0.44
CA ARG A 316 14.17 4.56 -0.59
C ARG A 316 15.56 5.05 -0.18
N ALA A 317 15.65 6.23 0.41
CA ALA A 317 16.94 6.78 0.87
C ALA A 317 17.58 5.97 1.98
N LEU A 318 16.80 5.26 2.79
CA LEU A 318 17.29 4.39 3.85
C LEU A 318 17.54 2.94 3.37
N ALA A 319 16.94 2.54 2.24
CA ALA A 319 17.07 1.19 1.68
C ALA A 319 18.23 1.04 0.68
N LEU A 320 18.79 2.14 0.23
CA LEU A 320 19.87 2.22 -0.77
C LEU A 320 21.21 2.51 -0.13
#